data_ca1c061e834215f437e5072235701a7b
#
_entry.id   ca1c061e834215f437e5072235701a7b
#
_cell.length_a   1.000
_cell.length_b   1.000
_cell.length_c   1.000
_cell.angle_alpha   90.00
_cell.angle_beta   90.00
_cell.angle_gamma   90.00
#
_symmetry.space_group_name_H-M   'P 1'
#
loop_
_entity.id
_entity.type
_entity.pdbx_description
1 polymer ?
#
loop_
_entity_poly.entity_id
_entity_poly.type
_entity_poly.pdbx_seq_one_letter_code
_entity_poly.pdbx_strand_id
1 'polypeptide(L)'
;VTLTPYLGLIKGGLAGAQYLLRGTGPATSQGVEAGAFWGPDKNSSLPEWQAHLIVALRNPPPNERIAHGFAIRVCQLQPKSRGTLRLRSADPSDTPAIDPRFLSDESDFISMQEGVRQLCEIIDQPGLGKFVKRKIDIDAFTSVASRKKWIRERAETIYHPVGTCRMGEDSNAVVDDQLRVRGIDNLRVIDGSIMPTVISGNTNLPIMAMAEKAAELIAEGNETRAVLVGRRCP
;
A
#
# COMPACT_ATOMS: atom_id res chain seq x y z
N VAL A 1 -3.66 -14.63 -21.80
CA VAL A 1 -2.31 -15.06 -21.42
C VAL A 1 -1.95 -14.33 -20.13
N THR A 2 -1.42 -15.07 -19.14
CA THR A 2 -0.98 -14.48 -17.86
C THR A 2 0.52 -14.60 -17.69
N LEU A 3 1.09 -13.89 -16.73
CA LEU A 3 2.53 -13.91 -16.45
C LEU A 3 3.00 -15.15 -15.69
N THR A 4 2.09 -15.94 -15.14
CA THR A 4 2.43 -17.14 -14.34
C THR A 4 3.50 -18.04 -15.01
N PRO A 5 3.44 -18.37 -16.31
CA PRO A 5 4.45 -19.19 -16.95
C PRO A 5 5.84 -18.55 -17.03
N TYR A 6 5.93 -17.23 -16.92
CA TYR A 6 7.17 -16.44 -17.06
C TYR A 6 7.85 -16.11 -15.73
N LEU A 7 7.30 -16.60 -14.62
CA LEU A 7 7.93 -16.49 -13.30
C LEU A 7 9.13 -17.43 -13.10
N GLY A 8 9.32 -18.41 -14.00
CA GLY A 8 10.47 -19.33 -13.99
C GLY A 8 11.68 -18.77 -14.76
N LEU A 9 12.88 -19.20 -14.38
CA LEU A 9 14.15 -18.70 -14.91
C LEU A 9 14.25 -18.71 -16.45
N ILE A 10 13.92 -19.83 -17.10
CA ILE A 10 14.10 -19.96 -18.57
C ILE A 10 13.14 -19.06 -19.33
N LYS A 11 11.84 -19.18 -19.07
CA LYS A 11 10.82 -18.37 -19.77
C LYS A 11 10.89 -16.89 -19.38
N GLY A 12 11.24 -16.60 -18.13
CA GLY A 12 11.50 -15.23 -17.68
C GLY A 12 12.73 -14.62 -18.38
N GLY A 13 13.81 -15.36 -18.49
CA GLY A 13 15.00 -14.92 -19.23
C GLY A 13 14.72 -14.65 -20.71
N LEU A 14 13.96 -15.52 -21.37
CA LEU A 14 13.55 -15.31 -22.77
C LEU A 14 12.64 -14.08 -22.93
N ALA A 15 11.71 -13.86 -21.99
CA ALA A 15 10.84 -12.69 -21.99
C ALA A 15 11.65 -11.39 -21.76
N GLY A 16 12.64 -11.42 -20.86
CA GLY A 16 13.58 -10.33 -20.65
C GLY A 16 14.41 -10.01 -21.90
N ALA A 17 14.96 -11.04 -22.56
CA ALA A 17 15.70 -10.86 -23.79
C ALA A 17 14.81 -10.29 -24.92
N GLN A 18 13.57 -10.76 -25.05
CA GLN A 18 12.61 -10.19 -26.01
C GLN A 18 12.35 -8.71 -25.72
N TYR A 19 12.18 -8.34 -24.46
CA TYR A 19 11.98 -6.95 -24.06
C TYR A 19 13.19 -6.07 -24.41
N LEU A 20 14.38 -6.51 -24.06
CA LEU A 20 15.62 -5.74 -24.34
C LEU A 20 15.87 -5.56 -25.84
N LEU A 21 15.57 -6.56 -26.67
CA LEU A 21 15.85 -6.52 -28.12
C LEU A 21 14.73 -5.83 -28.92
N ARG A 22 13.46 -5.90 -28.45
CA ARG A 22 12.30 -5.50 -29.26
C ARG A 22 11.33 -4.55 -28.53
N GLY A 23 11.51 -4.28 -27.24
CA GLY A 23 10.59 -3.48 -26.43
C GLY A 23 9.20 -4.10 -26.28
N THR A 24 9.06 -5.42 -26.50
CA THR A 24 7.76 -6.12 -26.52
C THR A 24 7.79 -7.40 -25.69
N GLY A 25 6.62 -7.98 -25.44
CA GLY A 25 6.49 -9.29 -24.79
C GLY A 25 6.09 -9.21 -23.32
N PRO A 26 6.09 -10.35 -22.61
CA PRO A 26 5.58 -10.42 -21.24
C PRO A 26 6.31 -9.54 -20.23
N ALA A 27 7.58 -9.21 -20.47
CA ALA A 27 8.38 -8.37 -19.60
C ALA A 27 8.05 -6.86 -19.72
N THR A 28 7.13 -6.45 -20.61
CA THR A 28 6.57 -5.09 -20.63
C THR A 28 5.55 -4.86 -19.54
N SER A 29 4.99 -5.93 -18.96
CA SER A 29 3.98 -5.87 -17.92
C SER A 29 4.60 -5.57 -16.56
N GLN A 30 3.98 -4.66 -15.81
CA GLN A 30 4.31 -4.40 -14.40
C GLN A 30 3.68 -5.43 -13.45
N GLY A 31 2.91 -6.38 -13.97
CA GLY A 31 2.22 -7.41 -13.19
C GLY A 31 0.85 -6.99 -12.68
N VAL A 32 0.61 -5.70 -12.46
CA VAL A 32 -0.69 -5.11 -12.12
C VAL A 32 -1.22 -4.38 -13.34
N GLU A 33 -2.19 -4.96 -14.03
CA GLU A 33 -2.66 -4.46 -15.33
C GLU A 33 -3.91 -3.59 -15.24
N ALA A 34 -4.66 -3.70 -14.14
CA ALA A 34 -5.86 -2.90 -13.92
C ALA A 34 -6.09 -2.70 -12.42
N GLY A 35 -6.77 -1.63 -12.10
CA GLY A 35 -7.22 -1.30 -10.76
C GLY A 35 -8.65 -0.76 -10.78
N ALA A 36 -9.30 -0.79 -9.63
CA ALA A 36 -10.61 -0.20 -9.44
C ALA A 36 -10.66 0.48 -8.08
N PHE A 37 -11.44 1.55 -8.00
CA PHE A 37 -11.78 2.22 -6.75
C PHE A 37 -13.29 2.24 -6.65
N TRP A 38 -13.84 1.90 -5.48
CA TRP A 38 -15.28 1.95 -5.26
C TRP A 38 -15.62 2.16 -3.78
N GLY A 39 -16.85 2.58 -3.52
CA GLY A 39 -17.41 2.77 -2.19
C GLY A 39 -18.51 1.77 -1.87
N PRO A 40 -19.09 1.83 -0.66
CA PRO A 40 -20.14 0.92 -0.21
C PRO A 40 -21.41 1.02 -1.07
N ASP A 41 -21.66 2.17 -1.66
CA ASP A 41 -22.78 2.41 -2.57
C ASP A 41 -22.38 3.35 -3.72
N LYS A 42 -23.29 3.49 -4.70
CA LYS A 42 -23.06 4.30 -5.92
C LYS A 42 -22.97 5.81 -5.65
N ASN A 43 -23.41 6.27 -4.50
CA ASN A 43 -23.44 7.68 -4.12
C ASN A 43 -22.28 8.06 -3.19
N SER A 44 -21.39 7.11 -2.87
CA SER A 44 -20.22 7.36 -2.04
C SER A 44 -19.34 8.41 -2.70
N SER A 45 -19.12 9.53 -2.02
CA SER A 45 -18.29 10.64 -2.49
C SER A 45 -16.80 10.30 -2.54
N LEU A 46 -16.37 9.36 -1.69
CA LEU A 46 -15.00 8.85 -1.61
C LEU A 46 -15.00 7.33 -1.72
N PRO A 47 -14.00 6.76 -2.39
CA PRO A 47 -13.84 5.32 -2.43
C PRO A 47 -13.39 4.80 -1.06
N GLU A 48 -13.92 3.64 -0.66
CA GLU A 48 -13.53 2.94 0.55
C GLU A 48 -12.55 1.81 0.26
N TRP A 49 -12.63 1.23 -0.93
CA TRP A 49 -11.76 0.12 -1.36
C TRP A 49 -11.05 0.40 -2.68
N GLN A 50 -9.88 -0.20 -2.81
CA GLN A 50 -9.12 -0.28 -4.05
C GLN A 50 -8.84 -1.74 -4.37
N ALA A 51 -8.96 -2.12 -5.65
CA ALA A 51 -8.54 -3.43 -6.13
C ALA A 51 -7.39 -3.32 -7.13
N HIS A 52 -6.54 -4.34 -7.13
CA HIS A 52 -5.45 -4.53 -8.08
C HIS A 52 -5.61 -5.87 -8.79
N LEU A 53 -5.77 -5.87 -10.10
CA LEU A 53 -5.75 -7.07 -10.94
C LEU A 53 -4.30 -7.43 -11.27
N ILE A 54 -3.86 -8.54 -10.71
CA ILE A 54 -2.51 -9.10 -10.91
C ILE A 54 -2.65 -10.26 -11.89
N VAL A 55 -2.03 -10.15 -13.05
CA VAL A 55 -2.15 -11.16 -14.13
C VAL A 55 -1.20 -12.36 -13.93
N ALA A 56 -0.91 -12.70 -12.69
CA ALA A 56 -0.13 -13.86 -12.28
C ALA A 56 -0.70 -14.49 -11.01
N LEU A 57 -0.45 -15.79 -10.82
CA LEU A 57 -0.57 -16.46 -9.53
C LEU A 57 0.81 -16.58 -8.91
N ARG A 58 1.06 -15.85 -7.83
CA ARG A 58 2.34 -15.87 -7.12
C ARG A 58 2.47 -17.07 -6.18
N ASN A 59 1.39 -17.43 -5.52
CA ASN A 59 1.33 -18.53 -4.56
C ASN A 59 0.19 -19.49 -4.97
N PRO A 60 0.38 -20.36 -5.98
CA PRO A 60 -0.62 -21.36 -6.30
C PRO A 60 -0.82 -22.32 -5.12
N PRO A 61 -1.97 -23.01 -5.02
CA PRO A 61 -2.17 -24.02 -4.01
C PRO A 61 -1.02 -25.05 -4.01
N PRO A 62 -0.58 -25.51 -2.84
CA PRO A 62 0.45 -26.54 -2.74
C PRO A 62 0.03 -27.76 -3.56
N ASN A 63 0.97 -28.36 -4.27
CA ASN A 63 0.79 -29.51 -5.14
C ASN A 63 -0.03 -29.30 -6.43
N GLU A 64 -0.36 -28.06 -6.78
CA GLU A 64 -1.01 -27.75 -8.05
C GLU A 64 -0.05 -27.00 -9.01
N ARG A 65 0.07 -27.52 -10.23
CA ARG A 65 0.73 -26.82 -11.33
C ARG A 65 -0.30 -26.03 -12.13
N ILE A 66 -0.43 -24.75 -11.84
CA ILE A 66 -1.34 -23.86 -12.56
C ILE A 66 -0.54 -23.12 -13.64
N ALA A 67 -0.85 -23.41 -14.91
CA ALA A 67 -0.16 -22.79 -16.03
C ALA A 67 -0.52 -21.31 -16.23
N HIS A 68 -1.77 -20.95 -15.97
CA HIS A 68 -2.30 -19.60 -16.13
C HIS A 68 -3.24 -19.28 -14.98
N GLY A 69 -3.13 -18.04 -14.45
CA GLY A 69 -4.04 -17.55 -13.43
C GLY A 69 -3.84 -16.07 -13.20
N PHE A 70 -4.81 -15.45 -12.56
CA PHE A 70 -4.73 -14.08 -12.08
C PHE A 70 -5.25 -14.02 -10.64
N ALA A 71 -4.87 -12.98 -9.94
CA ALA A 71 -5.37 -12.67 -8.61
C ALA A 71 -5.92 -11.23 -8.60
N ILE A 72 -6.95 -11.00 -7.81
CA ILE A 72 -7.41 -9.64 -7.52
C ILE A 72 -7.26 -9.45 -6.02
N ARG A 73 -6.55 -8.40 -5.65
CA ARG A 73 -6.35 -8.01 -4.27
C ARG A 73 -7.16 -6.77 -3.98
N VAL A 74 -7.88 -6.78 -2.88
CA VAL A 74 -8.63 -5.62 -2.39
C VAL A 74 -7.95 -5.08 -1.14
N CYS A 75 -7.85 -3.77 -1.02
CA CYS A 75 -7.42 -3.10 0.18
C CYS A 75 -8.41 -2.02 0.60
N GLN A 76 -8.49 -1.78 1.89
CA GLN A 76 -9.19 -0.66 2.49
C GLN A 76 -8.32 0.59 2.39
N LEU A 77 -8.94 1.73 2.02
CA LEU A 77 -8.21 2.97 1.77
C LEU A 77 -8.00 3.83 3.02
N GLN A 78 -8.94 3.76 3.97
CA GLN A 78 -8.88 4.56 5.20
C GLN A 78 -9.07 3.70 6.45
N PRO A 79 -8.13 2.80 6.77
CA PRO A 79 -8.22 1.94 7.94
C PRO A 79 -8.11 2.77 9.23
N LYS A 80 -8.87 2.40 10.25
CA LYS A 80 -8.82 2.98 11.60
C LYS A 80 -7.85 2.24 12.52
N SER A 81 -7.56 0.99 12.25
CA SER A 81 -6.57 0.19 12.99
C SER A 81 -5.24 0.91 13.07
N ARG A 82 -4.61 0.89 14.25
CA ARG A 82 -3.31 1.53 14.49
C ARG A 82 -2.36 0.53 15.12
N GLY A 83 -1.17 0.44 14.52
CA GLY A 83 -0.06 -0.37 15.02
C GLY A 83 0.94 0.45 15.81
N THR A 84 2.06 -0.20 16.15
CA THR A 84 3.17 0.44 16.83
C THR A 84 4.50 0.05 16.19
N LEU A 85 5.46 0.99 16.25
CA LEU A 85 6.85 0.76 15.92
C LEU A 85 7.68 1.20 17.13
N ARG A 86 8.54 0.31 17.66
CA ARG A 86 9.32 0.56 18.88
C ARG A 86 10.74 0.04 18.72
N LEU A 87 11.69 0.69 19.36
CA LEU A 87 13.04 0.15 19.51
C LEU A 87 13.01 -1.07 20.46
N ARG A 88 13.81 -2.08 20.17
CA ARG A 88 14.04 -3.24 21.07
C ARG A 88 15.16 -2.97 22.05
N SER A 89 16.17 -2.22 21.64
CA SER A 89 17.33 -1.86 22.43
C SER A 89 17.90 -0.51 21.99
N ALA A 90 19.00 -0.09 22.58
CA ALA A 90 19.77 1.08 22.16
C ALA A 90 20.75 0.78 21.01
N ASP A 91 20.91 -0.48 20.63
CA ASP A 91 21.77 -0.85 19.50
C ASP A 91 21.07 -0.52 18.17
N PRO A 92 21.62 0.36 17.33
CA PRO A 92 21.00 0.74 16.04
C PRO A 92 20.97 -0.40 15.01
N SER A 93 21.70 -1.50 15.23
CA SER A 93 21.67 -2.69 14.37
C SER A 93 20.50 -3.63 14.70
N ASP A 94 19.87 -3.48 15.85
CA ASP A 94 18.72 -4.28 16.22
C ASP A 94 17.49 -3.92 15.38
N THR A 95 16.84 -4.94 14.83
CA THR A 95 15.59 -4.77 14.10
C THR A 95 14.49 -4.24 15.03
N PRO A 96 13.78 -3.15 14.68
CA PRO A 96 12.73 -2.62 15.53
C PRO A 96 11.56 -3.60 15.67
N ALA A 97 10.82 -3.47 16.77
CA ALA A 97 9.56 -4.17 16.96
C ALA A 97 8.46 -3.48 16.14
N ILE A 98 7.97 -4.15 15.11
CA ILE A 98 6.91 -3.66 14.22
C ILE A 98 5.66 -4.49 14.50
N ASP A 99 4.60 -3.87 14.98
CA ASP A 99 3.29 -4.48 15.22
C ASP A 99 2.22 -3.67 14.47
N PRO A 100 1.83 -4.05 13.25
CA PRO A 100 0.88 -3.30 12.44
C PRO A 100 -0.57 -3.35 12.98
N ARG A 101 -0.94 -4.37 13.75
CA ARG A 101 -2.29 -4.60 14.28
C ARG A 101 -3.37 -4.51 13.22
N PHE A 102 -3.15 -5.12 12.07
CA PHE A 102 -4.14 -5.15 10.99
C PHE A 102 -5.48 -5.67 11.49
N LEU A 103 -6.57 -5.00 11.09
CA LEU A 103 -7.94 -5.36 11.42
C LEU A 103 -8.22 -5.44 12.94
N SER A 104 -7.49 -4.68 13.75
CA SER A 104 -7.73 -4.58 15.20
C SER A 104 -8.97 -3.74 15.53
N ASP A 105 -9.33 -2.80 14.67
CA ASP A 105 -10.61 -2.09 14.73
C ASP A 105 -11.68 -2.92 14.04
N GLU A 106 -12.80 -3.19 14.74
CA GLU A 106 -13.88 -4.04 14.20
C GLU A 106 -14.53 -3.41 12.95
N SER A 107 -14.57 -2.08 12.86
CA SER A 107 -15.11 -1.41 11.66
C SER A 107 -14.27 -1.69 10.41
N ASP A 108 -12.94 -1.78 10.54
CA ASP A 108 -12.06 -2.15 9.42
C ASP A 108 -12.31 -3.57 8.96
N PHE A 109 -12.53 -4.47 9.93
CA PHE A 109 -12.81 -5.85 9.64
C PHE A 109 -14.17 -6.04 8.93
N ILE A 110 -15.20 -5.31 9.37
CA ILE A 110 -16.53 -5.31 8.73
C ILE A 110 -16.42 -4.75 7.30
N SER A 111 -15.76 -3.61 7.14
CA SER A 111 -15.52 -3.00 5.84
C SER A 111 -14.78 -3.95 4.89
N MET A 112 -13.71 -4.61 5.35
CA MET A 112 -12.96 -5.56 4.53
C MET A 112 -13.81 -6.75 4.09
N GLN A 113 -14.70 -7.26 4.97
CA GLN A 113 -15.64 -8.33 4.58
C GLN A 113 -16.57 -7.90 3.44
N GLU A 114 -17.06 -6.67 3.51
CA GLU A 114 -17.96 -6.12 2.49
C GLU A 114 -17.19 -5.87 1.18
N GLY A 115 -16.00 -5.30 1.23
CA GLY A 115 -15.15 -5.11 0.05
C GLY A 115 -14.82 -6.42 -0.66
N VAL A 116 -14.49 -7.47 0.10
CA VAL A 116 -14.27 -8.82 -0.45
C VAL A 116 -15.55 -9.41 -1.06
N ARG A 117 -16.71 -9.22 -0.42
CA ARG A 117 -18.00 -9.69 -0.94
C ARG A 117 -18.31 -9.05 -2.29
N GLN A 118 -18.22 -7.72 -2.37
CA GLN A 118 -18.47 -6.97 -3.62
C GLN A 118 -17.46 -7.33 -4.71
N LEU A 119 -16.19 -7.52 -4.34
CA LEU A 119 -15.18 -7.96 -5.30
C LEU A 119 -15.53 -9.32 -5.92
N CYS A 120 -16.05 -10.27 -5.14
CA CYS A 120 -16.50 -11.56 -5.67
C CYS A 120 -17.64 -11.38 -6.69
N GLU A 121 -18.57 -10.48 -6.42
CA GLU A 121 -19.66 -10.16 -7.35
C GLU A 121 -19.16 -9.50 -8.66
N ILE A 122 -18.14 -8.64 -8.56
CA ILE A 122 -17.47 -8.05 -9.72
C ILE A 122 -16.79 -9.14 -10.57
N ILE A 123 -16.11 -10.09 -9.96
CA ILE A 123 -15.43 -11.20 -10.65
C ILE A 123 -16.46 -12.08 -11.40
N ASP A 124 -17.66 -12.23 -10.87
CA ASP A 124 -18.71 -13.06 -11.45
C ASP A 124 -19.46 -12.37 -12.61
N GLN A 125 -19.24 -11.08 -12.86
CA GLN A 125 -19.85 -10.41 -14.00
C GLN A 125 -19.34 -10.99 -15.34
N PRO A 126 -20.18 -11.04 -16.39
CA PRO A 126 -19.82 -11.64 -17.67
C PRO A 126 -18.52 -11.11 -18.29
N GLY A 127 -18.19 -9.85 -18.04
CA GLY A 127 -16.98 -9.21 -18.55
C GLY A 127 -15.69 -9.92 -18.10
N LEU A 128 -15.62 -10.28 -16.82
CA LEU A 128 -14.46 -10.92 -16.20
C LEU A 128 -14.67 -12.44 -16.03
N GLY A 129 -15.88 -12.85 -15.67
CA GLY A 129 -16.25 -14.26 -15.41
C GLY A 129 -15.94 -15.21 -16.56
N LYS A 130 -16.07 -14.75 -17.81
CA LYS A 130 -15.73 -15.54 -19.00
C LYS A 130 -14.26 -16.00 -19.05
N PHE A 131 -13.35 -15.35 -18.31
CA PHE A 131 -11.94 -15.73 -18.21
C PHE A 131 -11.65 -16.63 -17.01
N VAL A 132 -12.64 -16.82 -16.11
CA VAL A 132 -12.49 -17.60 -14.87
C VAL A 132 -12.89 -19.04 -15.15
N LYS A 133 -11.93 -19.94 -15.27
CA LYS A 133 -12.18 -21.38 -15.39
C LYS A 133 -12.49 -22.02 -14.03
N ARG A 134 -11.79 -21.60 -12.97
CA ARG A 134 -11.93 -22.10 -11.61
C ARG A 134 -11.53 -20.98 -10.62
N LYS A 135 -12.26 -20.83 -9.56
CA LYS A 135 -11.89 -20.00 -8.42
C LYS A 135 -11.06 -20.84 -7.44
N ILE A 136 -9.98 -20.25 -6.93
CA ILE A 136 -9.19 -20.81 -5.85
C ILE A 136 -9.75 -20.24 -4.54
N ASP A 137 -9.63 -20.97 -3.43
CA ASP A 137 -10.16 -20.59 -2.11
C ASP A 137 -11.69 -20.44 -2.06
N ILE A 138 -12.44 -21.06 -2.99
CA ILE A 138 -13.91 -20.93 -3.07
C ILE A 138 -14.61 -21.30 -1.76
N ASP A 139 -14.07 -22.26 -1.00
CA ASP A 139 -14.63 -22.70 0.27
C ASP A 139 -14.62 -21.60 1.33
N ALA A 140 -13.70 -20.64 1.24
CA ALA A 140 -13.66 -19.46 2.10
C ALA A 140 -14.90 -18.57 1.96
N PHE A 141 -15.65 -18.70 0.85
CA PHE A 141 -16.78 -17.82 0.54
C PHE A 141 -18.14 -18.50 0.73
N THR A 142 -18.17 -19.72 1.23
CA THR A 142 -19.42 -20.49 1.46
C THR A 142 -20.23 -19.99 2.65
N SER A 143 -19.59 -19.37 3.65
CA SER A 143 -20.26 -18.79 4.83
C SER A 143 -19.57 -17.51 5.31
N VAL A 144 -20.28 -16.75 6.17
CA VAL A 144 -19.69 -15.58 6.84
C VAL A 144 -18.51 -15.99 7.74
N ALA A 145 -18.64 -17.12 8.46
CA ALA A 145 -17.60 -17.60 9.37
C ALA A 145 -16.32 -18.00 8.62
N SER A 146 -16.44 -18.75 7.51
CA SER A 146 -15.27 -19.14 6.69
C SER A 146 -14.62 -17.94 6.05
N ARG A 147 -15.38 -16.93 5.60
CA ARG A 147 -14.84 -15.68 5.07
C ARG A 147 -14.08 -14.89 6.13
N LYS A 148 -14.64 -14.78 7.33
CA LYS A 148 -13.98 -14.13 8.47
C LYS A 148 -12.62 -14.77 8.78
N LYS A 149 -12.58 -16.09 8.84
CA LYS A 149 -11.35 -16.86 9.06
C LYS A 149 -10.33 -16.58 7.93
N TRP A 150 -10.76 -16.71 6.69
CA TRP A 150 -9.91 -16.51 5.52
C TRP A 150 -9.29 -15.10 5.47
N ILE A 151 -10.08 -14.05 5.76
CA ILE A 151 -9.59 -12.67 5.78
C ILE A 151 -8.50 -12.52 6.86
N ARG A 152 -8.71 -13.03 8.07
CA ARG A 152 -7.71 -12.94 9.15
C ARG A 152 -6.42 -13.67 8.83
N GLU A 153 -6.49 -14.80 8.14
CA GLU A 153 -5.33 -15.60 7.76
C GLU A 153 -4.56 -15.04 6.54
N ARG A 154 -5.24 -14.24 5.72
CA ARG A 154 -4.69 -13.76 4.44
C ARG A 154 -4.47 -12.25 4.37
N ALA A 155 -4.96 -11.49 5.35
CA ALA A 155 -4.75 -10.05 5.39
C ALA A 155 -3.26 -9.74 5.53
N GLU A 156 -2.74 -8.90 4.63
CA GLU A 156 -1.36 -8.45 4.63
C GLU A 156 -1.28 -6.97 4.25
N THR A 157 -0.11 -6.38 4.39
CA THR A 157 0.14 -5.01 3.96
C THR A 157 0.08 -4.88 2.44
N ILE A 158 -0.40 -3.72 1.96
CA ILE A 158 -0.24 -3.29 0.56
C ILE A 158 1.04 -2.44 0.37
N TYR A 159 1.93 -2.42 1.36
CA TYR A 159 3.23 -1.74 1.35
C TYR A 159 3.16 -0.21 1.29
N HIS A 160 2.12 0.38 1.87
CA HIS A 160 1.94 1.82 2.02
C HIS A 160 1.82 2.25 3.50
N PRO A 161 2.78 1.88 4.39
CA PRO A 161 2.74 2.27 5.79
C PRO A 161 3.00 3.78 5.93
N VAL A 162 2.30 4.40 6.88
CA VAL A 162 2.43 5.83 7.21
C VAL A 162 2.28 6.06 8.72
N GLY A 163 2.57 7.26 9.20
CA GLY A 163 2.11 7.74 10.51
C GLY A 163 3.03 7.46 11.68
N THR A 164 4.19 6.79 11.50
CA THR A 164 5.12 6.52 12.62
C THR A 164 5.83 7.76 13.15
N CYS A 165 5.93 8.83 12.35
CA CYS A 165 6.41 10.16 12.74
C CYS A 165 5.36 11.23 12.40
N ARG A 166 4.08 10.95 12.66
CA ARG A 166 2.98 11.78 12.18
C ARG A 166 3.10 13.25 12.57
N MET A 167 2.69 14.13 11.66
CA MET A 167 2.52 15.55 11.95
C MET A 167 1.25 15.80 12.76
N GLY A 168 1.23 16.89 13.50
CA GLY A 168 0.07 17.34 14.27
C GLY A 168 0.41 18.37 15.33
N GLU A 169 -0.62 18.87 16.02
CA GLU A 169 -0.48 19.85 17.08
C GLU A 169 -0.55 19.22 18.49
N ASP A 170 -1.07 17.99 18.57
CA ASP A 170 -1.21 17.28 19.85
C ASP A 170 0.12 16.74 20.38
N SER A 171 0.14 16.35 21.66
CA SER A 171 1.34 15.89 22.36
C SER A 171 1.95 14.59 21.83
N ASN A 172 1.22 13.82 21.00
CA ASN A 172 1.72 12.60 20.37
C ASN A 172 2.24 12.84 18.96
N ALA A 173 2.16 14.07 18.44
CA ALA A 173 2.74 14.41 17.15
C ALA A 173 4.27 14.44 17.24
N VAL A 174 4.94 13.81 16.29
CA VAL A 174 6.42 13.75 16.25
C VAL A 174 6.98 14.99 15.55
N VAL A 175 6.31 15.48 14.51
CA VAL A 175 6.72 16.68 13.79
C VAL A 175 5.62 17.73 13.78
N ASP A 176 6.02 18.99 13.64
CA ASP A 176 5.13 20.14 13.44
C ASP A 176 4.75 20.32 11.96
N ASP A 177 4.04 21.41 11.63
CA ASP A 177 3.62 21.78 10.27
C ASP A 177 4.79 22.19 9.36
N GLN A 178 5.96 22.49 9.95
CA GLN A 178 7.21 22.73 9.25
C GLN A 178 8.10 21.48 9.16
N LEU A 179 7.54 20.32 9.49
CA LEU A 179 8.19 18.99 9.48
C LEU A 179 9.38 18.87 10.45
N ARG A 180 9.49 19.79 11.44
CA ARG A 180 10.54 19.77 12.45
C ARG A 180 10.19 18.81 13.56
N VAL A 181 11.16 18.00 13.99
CA VAL A 181 10.99 17.08 15.12
C VAL A 181 10.84 17.87 16.41
N ARG A 182 9.78 17.61 17.16
CA ARG A 182 9.52 18.27 18.44
C ARG A 182 10.58 17.88 19.48
N GLY A 183 11.13 18.90 20.15
CA GLY A 183 12.14 18.72 21.20
C GLY A 183 13.56 18.45 20.69
N ILE A 184 13.82 18.46 19.40
CA ILE A 184 15.16 18.30 18.81
C ILE A 184 15.36 19.40 17.76
N ASP A 185 16.39 20.24 17.98
CA ASP A 185 16.71 21.32 17.06
C ASP A 185 17.38 20.81 15.78
N ASN A 186 17.10 21.48 14.67
CA ASN A 186 17.70 21.25 13.35
C ASN A 186 17.46 19.84 12.76
N LEU A 187 16.42 19.13 13.20
CA LEU A 187 16.03 17.82 12.68
C LEU A 187 14.64 17.91 12.06
N ARG A 188 14.47 17.31 10.86
CA ARG A 188 13.19 17.15 10.19
C ARG A 188 12.99 15.70 9.75
N VAL A 189 11.74 15.28 9.61
CA VAL A 189 11.34 14.03 8.97
C VAL A 189 10.52 14.37 7.74
N ILE A 190 10.91 13.82 6.58
CA ILE A 190 10.31 14.13 5.27
C ILE A 190 10.12 12.83 4.49
N ASP A 191 9.17 12.03 4.90
CA ASP A 191 8.79 10.79 4.24
C ASP A 191 7.32 10.43 4.58
N GLY A 192 6.85 9.26 4.14
CA GLY A 192 5.48 8.81 4.39
C GLY A 192 5.09 8.71 5.86
N SER A 193 6.06 8.62 6.78
CA SER A 193 5.79 8.50 8.22
C SER A 193 5.15 9.75 8.83
N ILE A 194 5.29 10.91 8.17
CA ILE A 194 4.68 12.17 8.65
C ILE A 194 3.18 12.25 8.42
N MET A 195 2.60 11.44 7.52
CA MET A 195 1.17 11.46 7.24
C MET A 195 0.37 11.06 8.48
N PRO A 196 -0.62 11.87 8.94
CA PRO A 196 -1.43 11.51 10.11
C PRO A 196 -2.33 10.29 9.88
N THR A 197 -2.78 10.11 8.64
CA THR A 197 -3.62 8.99 8.20
C THR A 197 -3.19 8.53 6.82
N VAL A 198 -3.54 7.30 6.46
CA VAL A 198 -3.37 6.81 5.08
C VAL A 198 -4.28 7.64 4.17
N ILE A 199 -3.75 8.06 3.05
CA ILE A 199 -4.52 8.70 1.98
C ILE A 199 -5.35 7.66 1.22
N SER A 200 -6.38 8.11 0.50
CA SER A 200 -7.25 7.22 -0.28
C SER A 200 -6.61 6.76 -1.59
N GLY A 201 -5.39 6.22 -1.52
CA GLY A 201 -4.63 5.75 -2.69
C GLY A 201 -3.19 5.35 -2.37
N ASN A 202 -2.42 5.10 -3.41
CA ASN A 202 -1.00 4.77 -3.31
C ASN A 202 -0.18 5.97 -2.83
N THR A 203 0.77 5.74 -1.94
CA THR A 203 1.47 6.81 -1.20
C THR A 203 2.66 7.43 -1.94
N ASN A 204 3.18 6.81 -3.01
CA ASN A 204 4.42 7.24 -3.65
C ASN A 204 4.38 8.69 -4.18
N LEU A 205 3.39 9.02 -5.03
CA LEU A 205 3.25 10.38 -5.57
C LEU A 205 3.02 11.45 -4.49
N PRO A 206 2.13 11.25 -3.50
CA PRO A 206 2.01 12.17 -2.37
C PRO A 206 3.29 12.35 -1.57
N ILE A 207 4.09 11.30 -1.36
CA ILE A 207 5.39 11.42 -0.68
C ILE A 207 6.34 12.30 -1.50
N MET A 208 6.39 12.14 -2.81
CA MET A 208 7.19 13.00 -3.69
C MET A 208 6.73 14.46 -3.62
N ALA A 209 5.43 14.72 -3.68
CA ALA A 209 4.88 16.07 -3.56
C ALA A 209 5.18 16.71 -2.19
N MET A 210 5.11 15.92 -1.10
CA MET A 210 5.50 16.38 0.24
C MET A 210 7.00 16.70 0.30
N ALA A 211 7.86 15.90 -0.34
CA ALA A 211 9.30 16.15 -0.36
C ALA A 211 9.64 17.43 -1.13
N GLU A 212 9.00 17.71 -2.25
CA GLU A 212 9.13 18.97 -3.01
C GLU A 212 8.73 20.17 -2.11
N LYS A 213 7.56 20.09 -1.47
CA LYS A 213 7.13 21.16 -0.57
C LYS A 213 8.07 21.35 0.62
N ALA A 214 8.60 20.28 1.17
CA ALA A 214 9.57 20.34 2.26
C ALA A 214 10.89 21.01 1.82
N ALA A 215 11.33 20.79 0.60
CA ALA A 215 12.52 21.46 0.05
C ALA A 215 12.32 22.99 -0.01
N GLU A 216 11.15 23.47 -0.43
CA GLU A 216 10.80 24.89 -0.40
C GLU A 216 10.83 25.46 1.03
N LEU A 217 10.20 24.79 2.00
CA LEU A 217 10.19 25.20 3.41
C LEU A 217 11.61 25.31 4.01
N ILE A 218 12.52 24.41 3.60
CA ILE A 218 13.91 24.44 4.05
C ILE A 218 14.64 25.64 3.43
N ALA A 219 14.45 25.89 2.14
CA ALA A 219 15.09 27.01 1.44
C ALA A 219 14.65 28.36 2.03
N GLU A 220 13.35 28.59 2.20
CA GLU A 220 12.78 29.79 2.83
C GLU A 220 13.29 30.00 4.26
N GLY A 221 13.37 28.94 5.07
CA GLY A 221 13.91 28.97 6.43
C GLY A 221 15.38 29.35 6.47
N ASN A 222 16.18 28.94 5.49
CA ASN A 222 17.60 29.29 5.38
C ASN A 222 17.81 30.75 4.93
N GLU A 223 17.01 31.27 4.01
CA GLU A 223 17.04 32.68 3.59
C GLU A 223 16.70 33.60 4.75
N THR A 224 15.67 33.30 5.53
CA THR A 224 15.31 34.09 6.73
C THR A 224 16.44 34.08 7.74
N ARG A 225 17.14 32.95 7.92
CA ARG A 225 18.29 32.84 8.84
C ARG A 225 19.50 33.64 8.36
N ALA A 226 19.77 33.63 7.05
CA ALA A 226 20.85 34.38 6.42
C ALA A 226 20.62 35.93 6.58
N VAL A 227 19.38 36.41 6.40
CA VAL A 227 19.01 37.81 6.58
C VAL A 227 19.16 38.24 8.06
N LEU A 228 18.84 37.39 9.01
CA LEU A 228 18.99 37.66 10.44
C LEU A 228 20.47 37.70 10.88
N VAL A 229 21.31 36.83 10.30
CA VAL A 229 22.77 36.82 10.58
C VAL A 229 23.46 38.00 9.92
N GLY A 230 23.08 38.37 8.70
CA GLY A 230 23.63 39.55 7.99
C GLY A 230 23.29 40.90 8.62
N ARG A 231 22.32 41.00 9.50
CA ARG A 231 21.94 42.22 10.24
C ARG A 231 22.67 42.37 11.59
N ARG A 232 23.57 41.48 11.94
CA ARG A 232 24.36 41.52 13.19
C ARG A 232 25.82 41.91 12.98
N CYS A 233 26.10 42.87 12.12
CA CYS A 233 27.36 43.61 12.18
C CYS A 233 27.09 45.08 12.15
N PRO A 234 27.42 45.83 13.23
CA PRO A 234 27.57 47.29 13.18
C PRO A 234 28.89 47.63 12.48
#